data_c0e1f6e86c366e114a64fe4abeae098d
#
_entry.id   c0e1f6e86c366e114a64fe4abeae098d
#
_cell.length_a   1.000
_cell.length_b   1.000
_cell.length_c   1.000
_cell.angle_alpha   90.00
_cell.angle_beta   90.00
_cell.angle_gamma   90.00
#
_symmetry.space_group_name_H-M   'P 1'
#
loop_
_entity.id
_entity.type
_entity.pdbx_description
1 polymer ?
#
loop_
_entity_poly.entity_id
_entity_poly.type
_entity_poly.pdbx_seq_one_letter_code
_entity_poly.pdbx_strand_id
1 'polypeptide(L)'
;MSLRRVHSPAQAQPLYGLTATRALEAKALARSAPGQLMRQAGQSVARLALALAPHAQTIVVLCGPGNNGGDGLIAAAELHQSAANSGRRVLVTLTHGAPKQGDAALAWAAAHSAGVQVISDWPSQVDMVIDAVFGIGVHLPLDETTLGWLSAAQAAPVRLSVDAPSDLDCSTGQALTEHHPHAQVRHTLSLLTLKPGLFTGHGRDLAGSVWWDDLGCADLPLTTPPDAWLAPPALEAQRAHTMHKGSFGDVTVIGGQLPEAGRTGMLGAAVLASRAALHAGAGRVYLCTLGDAWPSIAPAQADLMLRTWATLQHNPAQGVWLAGCGGGSAIAALMPHILQHPDGLILDADALNAVAADVQLQNALRTRKALSVLTPHPLEAARLLGCATAQVQANRLLAAQALANRYQAVVVLKGSGTVIAAPALAPWVNPTGNARLAIAGTGDVLAGMVAARLARGDASSMAQAQTAVAEAVWRHGHLADQWPLSKPLTAQALANLSPG
;
A
#
# COMPACT_ATOMS: atom_id res chain seq x y z
N MET A 1 -10.91 -23.35 -10.56
CA MET A 1 -10.61 -22.76 -9.25
C MET A 1 -9.29 -22.04 -9.34
N SER A 2 -9.26 -20.74 -9.09
CA SER A 2 -8.12 -19.85 -9.36
C SER A 2 -7.44 -19.35 -8.09
N LEU A 3 -7.20 -20.25 -7.11
CA LEU A 3 -6.43 -19.88 -5.93
C LEU A 3 -5.05 -19.37 -6.35
N ARG A 4 -4.78 -18.10 -6.12
CA ARG A 4 -3.52 -17.46 -6.53
C ARG A 4 -3.00 -16.50 -5.44
N ARG A 5 -1.68 -16.45 -5.30
CA ARG A 5 -1.04 -15.49 -4.43
C ARG A 5 -1.02 -14.11 -5.09
N VAL A 6 -1.43 -13.09 -4.35
CA VAL A 6 -1.40 -11.69 -4.78
C VAL A 6 -0.12 -11.06 -4.22
N HIS A 7 0.96 -11.09 -4.99
CA HIS A 7 2.23 -10.46 -4.54
C HIS A 7 2.51 -9.18 -5.34
N SER A 8 2.58 -9.30 -6.64
CA SER A 8 2.75 -8.18 -7.57
C SER A 8 2.03 -8.61 -8.84
N PRO A 9 0.74 -8.29 -8.95
CA PRO A 9 -0.07 -8.80 -10.06
C PRO A 9 0.48 -8.26 -11.38
N ALA A 10 0.59 -9.12 -12.39
CA ALA A 10 1.07 -8.74 -13.73
C ALA A 10 0.22 -7.63 -14.37
N GLN A 11 -1.02 -7.46 -13.90
CA GLN A 11 -1.96 -6.42 -14.31
C GLN A 11 -2.59 -5.80 -13.07
N ALA A 12 -3.08 -4.56 -13.20
CA ALA A 12 -3.85 -3.89 -12.16
C ALA A 12 -4.99 -4.79 -11.66
N GLN A 13 -5.15 -4.89 -10.34
CA GLN A 13 -6.25 -5.63 -9.74
C GLN A 13 -7.22 -4.67 -9.08
N PRO A 14 -8.53 -4.78 -9.35
CA PRO A 14 -9.52 -3.95 -8.70
C PRO A 14 -9.67 -4.34 -7.23
N LEU A 15 -9.79 -3.34 -6.37
CA LEU A 15 -10.03 -3.48 -4.93
C LEU A 15 -11.44 -2.99 -4.62
N TYR A 16 -12.22 -3.80 -3.91
CA TYR A 16 -13.62 -3.53 -3.63
C TYR A 16 -13.90 -3.54 -2.13
N GLY A 17 -14.60 -2.54 -1.66
CA GLY A 17 -15.07 -2.47 -0.28
C GLY A 17 -16.34 -3.31 -0.07
N LEU A 18 -16.94 -3.12 1.12
CA LEU A 18 -18.07 -3.91 1.61
C LEU A 18 -19.27 -3.93 0.65
N THR A 19 -19.69 -2.77 0.16
CA THR A 19 -20.92 -2.66 -0.66
C THR A 19 -20.82 -3.42 -1.98
N ALA A 20 -19.71 -3.25 -2.70
CA ALA A 20 -19.48 -3.92 -3.97
C ALA A 20 -19.27 -5.43 -3.79
N THR A 21 -18.54 -5.84 -2.75
CA THR A 21 -18.33 -7.26 -2.43
C THR A 21 -19.64 -7.96 -2.09
N ARG A 22 -20.49 -7.36 -1.26
CA ARG A 22 -21.82 -7.93 -0.94
C ARG A 22 -22.75 -7.99 -2.15
N ALA A 23 -22.68 -7.01 -3.04
CA ALA A 23 -23.44 -7.05 -4.28
C ALA A 23 -23.00 -8.21 -5.20
N LEU A 24 -21.71 -8.51 -5.26
CA LEU A 24 -21.18 -9.66 -5.99
C LEU A 24 -21.56 -10.98 -5.30
N GLU A 25 -21.42 -11.06 -3.98
CA GLU A 25 -21.85 -12.23 -3.19
C GLU A 25 -23.31 -12.57 -3.43
N ALA A 26 -24.21 -11.58 -3.40
CA ALA A 26 -25.63 -11.79 -3.66
C ALA A 26 -25.89 -12.34 -5.07
N LYS A 27 -25.17 -11.86 -6.09
CA LYS A 27 -25.26 -12.38 -7.47
C LYS A 27 -24.71 -13.81 -7.55
N ALA A 28 -23.62 -14.11 -6.88
CA ALA A 28 -23.02 -15.43 -6.83
C ALA A 28 -23.98 -16.44 -6.14
N LEU A 29 -24.57 -16.08 -5.02
CA LEU A 29 -25.54 -16.90 -4.30
C LEU A 29 -26.80 -17.19 -5.15
N ALA A 30 -27.31 -16.19 -5.88
CA ALA A 30 -28.48 -16.37 -6.75
C ALA A 30 -28.24 -17.38 -7.89
N ARG A 31 -26.99 -17.64 -8.28
CA ARG A 31 -26.59 -18.60 -9.34
C ARG A 31 -26.13 -19.95 -8.79
N SER A 32 -25.99 -20.09 -7.50
CA SER A 32 -25.43 -21.27 -6.83
C SER A 32 -26.53 -22.06 -6.13
N ALA A 33 -26.35 -23.38 -6.03
CA ALA A 33 -27.18 -24.21 -5.15
C ALA A 33 -26.91 -23.84 -3.68
N PRO A 34 -27.90 -24.02 -2.75
CA PRO A 34 -27.72 -23.74 -1.35
C PRO A 34 -26.43 -24.36 -0.76
N GLY A 35 -25.64 -23.57 -0.05
CA GLY A 35 -24.38 -23.97 0.54
C GLY A 35 -23.23 -24.24 -0.45
N GLN A 36 -23.43 -24.10 -1.75
CA GLN A 36 -22.37 -24.39 -2.76
C GLN A 36 -21.21 -23.40 -2.65
N LEU A 37 -21.49 -22.10 -2.57
CA LEU A 37 -20.46 -21.05 -2.50
C LEU A 37 -19.62 -21.23 -1.23
N MET A 38 -20.26 -21.48 -0.09
CA MET A 38 -19.62 -21.75 1.19
C MET A 38 -18.75 -23.03 1.16
N ARG A 39 -19.22 -24.10 0.52
CA ARG A 39 -18.40 -25.31 0.33
C ARG A 39 -17.15 -25.02 -0.51
N GLN A 40 -17.26 -24.23 -1.57
CA GLN A 40 -16.10 -23.85 -2.40
C GLN A 40 -15.11 -23.00 -1.60
N ALA A 41 -15.60 -22.05 -0.81
CA ALA A 41 -14.76 -21.23 0.06
C ALA A 41 -14.03 -22.08 1.11
N GLY A 42 -14.73 -22.89 1.87
CA GLY A 42 -14.13 -23.76 2.89
C GLY A 42 -13.13 -24.78 2.32
N GLN A 43 -13.41 -25.34 1.14
CA GLN A 43 -12.46 -26.22 0.44
C GLN A 43 -11.19 -25.47 0.00
N SER A 44 -11.30 -24.22 -0.43
CA SER A 44 -10.15 -23.39 -0.77
C SER A 44 -9.31 -23.05 0.46
N VAL A 45 -9.97 -22.75 1.60
CA VAL A 45 -9.31 -22.56 2.90
C VAL A 45 -8.54 -23.81 3.31
N ALA A 46 -9.18 -24.99 3.27
CA ALA A 46 -8.55 -26.26 3.67
C ALA A 46 -7.34 -26.58 2.80
N ARG A 47 -7.45 -26.43 1.47
CA ARG A 47 -6.32 -26.66 0.54
C ARG A 47 -5.17 -25.70 0.80
N LEU A 48 -5.47 -24.43 1.03
CA LEU A 48 -4.43 -23.44 1.32
C LEU A 48 -3.77 -23.74 2.66
N ALA A 49 -4.52 -24.09 3.70
CA ALA A 49 -3.98 -24.46 5.01
C ALA A 49 -2.99 -25.62 4.91
N LEU A 50 -3.33 -26.69 4.17
CA LEU A 50 -2.45 -27.83 3.94
C LEU A 50 -1.20 -27.45 3.15
N ALA A 51 -1.30 -26.55 2.18
CA ALA A 51 -0.15 -26.09 1.39
C ALA A 51 0.80 -25.19 2.22
N LEU A 52 0.25 -24.38 3.13
CA LEU A 52 1.03 -23.47 3.97
C LEU A 52 1.71 -24.15 5.16
N ALA A 53 1.03 -25.13 5.75
CA ALA A 53 1.50 -25.86 6.93
C ALA A 53 1.30 -27.37 6.78
N PRO A 54 2.02 -28.03 5.85
CA PRO A 54 1.81 -29.46 5.54
C PRO A 54 2.13 -30.38 6.73
N HIS A 55 2.97 -29.94 7.66
CA HIS A 55 3.39 -30.70 8.84
C HIS A 55 2.64 -30.32 10.12
N ALA A 56 1.65 -29.40 10.06
CA ALA A 56 0.84 -29.03 11.21
C ALA A 56 0.10 -30.25 11.77
N GLN A 57 0.28 -30.53 13.05
CA GLN A 57 -0.39 -31.61 13.77
C GLN A 57 -1.64 -31.13 14.51
N THR A 58 -1.63 -29.90 15.02
CA THR A 58 -2.78 -29.30 15.70
C THR A 58 -3.18 -28.02 14.98
N ILE A 59 -4.37 -28.03 14.39
CA ILE A 59 -4.98 -26.88 13.72
C ILE A 59 -6.21 -26.44 14.53
N VAL A 60 -6.26 -25.17 14.92
CA VAL A 60 -7.43 -24.56 15.58
C VAL A 60 -8.15 -23.67 14.58
N VAL A 61 -9.46 -23.85 14.43
CA VAL A 61 -10.31 -22.99 13.58
C VAL A 61 -11.22 -22.17 14.46
N LEU A 62 -11.06 -20.85 14.42
CA LEU A 62 -11.92 -19.90 15.13
C LEU A 62 -13.09 -19.56 14.24
N CYS A 63 -14.31 -19.99 14.62
CA CYS A 63 -15.50 -19.77 13.81
C CYS A 63 -16.43 -18.74 14.46
N GLY A 64 -16.74 -17.70 13.69
CA GLY A 64 -17.74 -16.70 14.04
C GLY A 64 -19.17 -17.14 13.73
N PRO A 65 -20.18 -16.29 14.03
CA PRO A 65 -21.60 -16.64 13.88
C PRO A 65 -22.13 -16.56 12.44
N GLY A 66 -21.39 -15.92 11.51
CA GLY A 66 -21.80 -15.63 10.14
C GLY A 66 -21.24 -16.57 9.08
N ASN A 67 -21.33 -16.14 7.80
CA ASN A 67 -20.84 -16.90 6.65
C ASN A 67 -19.35 -17.21 6.75
N ASN A 68 -18.53 -16.28 7.23
CA ASN A 68 -17.10 -16.50 7.43
C ASN A 68 -16.82 -17.68 8.37
N GLY A 69 -17.58 -17.76 9.49
CA GLY A 69 -17.54 -18.92 10.40
C GLY A 69 -18.00 -20.20 9.72
N GLY A 70 -18.98 -20.13 8.82
CA GLY A 70 -19.42 -21.25 7.99
C GLY A 70 -18.31 -21.75 7.05
N ASP A 71 -17.58 -20.86 6.41
CA ASP A 71 -16.42 -21.21 5.57
C ASP A 71 -15.34 -21.94 6.41
N GLY A 72 -15.09 -21.44 7.63
CA GLY A 72 -14.22 -22.10 8.62
C GLY A 72 -14.68 -23.47 9.03
N LEU A 73 -15.99 -23.66 9.25
CA LEU A 73 -16.58 -24.97 9.62
C LEU A 73 -16.45 -25.99 8.50
N ILE A 74 -16.69 -25.59 7.24
CA ILE A 74 -16.45 -26.47 6.08
C ILE A 74 -14.97 -26.81 5.97
N ALA A 75 -14.07 -25.81 6.14
CA ALA A 75 -12.64 -26.07 6.13
C ALA A 75 -12.22 -27.06 7.23
N ALA A 76 -12.77 -26.94 8.44
CA ALA A 76 -12.51 -27.85 9.54
C ALA A 76 -12.97 -29.29 9.21
N ALA A 77 -14.15 -29.45 8.61
CA ALA A 77 -14.65 -30.77 8.20
C ALA A 77 -13.74 -31.42 7.13
N GLU A 78 -13.35 -30.68 6.10
CA GLU A 78 -12.45 -31.14 5.04
C GLU A 78 -11.06 -31.52 5.59
N LEU A 79 -10.50 -30.67 6.47
CA LEU A 79 -9.21 -30.94 7.14
C LEU A 79 -9.27 -32.17 8.03
N HIS A 80 -10.37 -32.34 8.80
CA HIS A 80 -10.58 -33.48 9.68
C HIS A 80 -10.68 -34.78 8.89
N GLN A 81 -11.46 -34.80 7.80
CA GLN A 81 -11.57 -35.98 6.92
C GLN A 81 -10.23 -36.33 6.28
N SER A 82 -9.46 -35.35 5.82
CA SER A 82 -8.12 -35.55 5.27
C SER A 82 -7.11 -36.06 6.30
N ALA A 83 -7.40 -35.89 7.58
CA ALA A 83 -6.55 -36.26 8.71
C ALA A 83 -6.67 -37.71 9.13
N ALA A 84 -7.63 -38.46 8.64
CA ALA A 84 -7.95 -39.83 9.06
C ALA A 84 -6.74 -40.81 9.14
N ASN A 85 -5.69 -40.56 8.34
CA ASN A 85 -4.48 -41.36 8.31
C ASN A 85 -3.19 -40.59 8.75
N SER A 86 -3.30 -39.35 9.20
CA SER A 86 -2.13 -38.50 9.49
C SER A 86 -1.92 -38.21 10.96
N GLY A 87 -2.88 -38.54 11.83
CA GLY A 87 -2.87 -38.18 13.26
C GLY A 87 -3.10 -36.69 13.54
N ARG A 88 -3.42 -35.87 12.54
CA ARG A 88 -3.68 -34.46 12.69
C ARG A 88 -4.96 -34.23 13.50
N ARG A 89 -4.87 -33.29 14.42
CA ARG A 89 -6.01 -32.85 15.25
C ARG A 89 -6.56 -31.54 14.68
N VAL A 90 -7.85 -31.53 14.33
CA VAL A 90 -8.56 -30.33 13.88
C VAL A 90 -9.60 -29.99 14.94
N LEU A 91 -9.45 -28.82 15.53
CA LEU A 91 -10.25 -28.35 16.66
C LEU A 91 -10.97 -27.07 16.26
N VAL A 92 -12.22 -26.92 16.68
CA VAL A 92 -13.03 -25.74 16.37
C VAL A 92 -13.42 -25.03 17.67
N THR A 93 -13.41 -23.71 17.67
CA THR A 93 -14.11 -22.92 18.68
C THR A 93 -15.20 -22.07 18.03
N LEU A 94 -16.33 -21.94 18.71
CA LEU A 94 -17.49 -21.17 18.26
C LEU A 94 -17.59 -19.93 19.14
N THR A 95 -17.12 -18.77 18.63
CA THR A 95 -17.06 -17.55 19.44
C THR A 95 -18.42 -17.06 19.96
N HIS A 96 -19.50 -17.38 19.26
CA HIS A 96 -20.86 -16.98 19.59
C HIS A 96 -21.85 -18.17 19.61
N GLY A 97 -21.34 -19.39 19.85
CA GLY A 97 -22.13 -20.62 19.81
C GLY A 97 -22.44 -21.09 18.37
N ALA A 98 -23.17 -22.21 18.29
CA ALA A 98 -23.47 -22.84 17.01
C ALA A 98 -24.42 -21.99 16.15
N PRO A 99 -24.10 -21.80 14.83
CA PRO A 99 -24.98 -21.12 13.89
C PRO A 99 -26.35 -21.82 13.80
N LYS A 100 -27.46 -21.04 13.82
CA LYS A 100 -28.81 -21.59 13.89
C LYS A 100 -29.58 -21.56 12.57
N GLN A 101 -29.11 -20.83 11.56
CA GLN A 101 -29.84 -20.63 10.30
C GLN A 101 -28.89 -20.36 9.12
N GLY A 102 -29.41 -20.48 7.90
CA GLY A 102 -28.68 -20.24 6.66
C GLY A 102 -27.60 -21.30 6.37
N ASP A 103 -26.72 -20.99 5.44
CA ASP A 103 -25.63 -21.88 4.99
C ASP A 103 -24.64 -22.18 6.11
N ALA A 104 -24.43 -21.27 7.07
CA ALA A 104 -23.58 -21.50 8.23
C ALA A 104 -24.12 -22.61 9.15
N ALA A 105 -25.44 -22.73 9.30
CA ALA A 105 -26.04 -23.86 10.05
C ALA A 105 -25.86 -25.20 9.34
N LEU A 106 -25.91 -25.22 8.01
CA LEU A 106 -25.60 -26.41 7.20
C LEU A 106 -24.13 -26.81 7.34
N ALA A 107 -23.22 -25.81 7.34
CA ALA A 107 -21.78 -26.02 7.55
C ALA A 107 -21.50 -26.58 8.96
N TRP A 108 -22.18 -26.07 9.98
CA TRP A 108 -22.10 -26.61 11.34
C TRP A 108 -22.55 -28.06 11.41
N ALA A 109 -23.71 -28.40 10.83
CA ALA A 109 -24.22 -29.76 10.80
C ALA A 109 -23.22 -30.71 10.10
N ALA A 110 -22.60 -30.28 9.01
CA ALA A 110 -21.58 -31.04 8.30
C ALA A 110 -20.32 -31.28 9.16
N ALA A 111 -19.80 -30.23 9.80
CA ALA A 111 -18.63 -30.35 10.68
C ALA A 111 -18.89 -31.28 11.90
N HIS A 112 -20.05 -31.11 12.53
CA HIS A 112 -20.48 -31.96 13.64
C HIS A 112 -20.63 -33.43 13.22
N SER A 113 -21.27 -33.69 12.07
CA SER A 113 -21.44 -35.04 11.52
C SER A 113 -20.11 -35.68 11.11
N ALA A 114 -19.14 -34.88 10.69
CA ALA A 114 -17.78 -35.34 10.40
C ALA A 114 -16.96 -35.68 11.66
N GLY A 115 -17.47 -35.38 12.88
CA GLY A 115 -16.80 -35.66 14.15
C GLY A 115 -15.76 -34.61 14.54
N VAL A 116 -15.83 -33.39 13.99
CA VAL A 116 -14.92 -32.30 14.38
C VAL A 116 -15.12 -31.93 15.83
N GLN A 117 -14.05 -31.92 16.62
CA GLN A 117 -14.08 -31.61 18.05
C GLN A 117 -14.21 -30.11 18.30
N VAL A 118 -15.20 -29.72 19.12
CA VAL A 118 -15.35 -28.34 19.63
C VAL A 118 -14.60 -28.19 20.95
N ILE A 119 -13.88 -27.08 21.11
CA ILE A 119 -13.11 -26.75 22.31
C ILE A 119 -13.61 -25.49 22.97
N SER A 120 -13.48 -25.42 24.30
CA SER A 120 -13.74 -24.24 25.15
C SER A 120 -12.47 -23.56 25.61
N ASP A 121 -11.35 -24.27 25.57
CA ASP A 121 -10.06 -23.82 26.09
C ASP A 121 -8.97 -23.93 25.02
N TRP A 122 -8.00 -23.02 25.05
CA TRP A 122 -6.88 -23.04 24.11
C TRP A 122 -5.96 -24.23 24.38
N PRO A 123 -5.62 -25.03 23.34
CA PRO A 123 -4.72 -26.15 23.49
C PRO A 123 -3.29 -25.71 23.84
N SER A 124 -2.56 -26.58 24.55
CA SER A 124 -1.17 -26.31 24.94
C SER A 124 -0.19 -26.18 23.76
N GLN A 125 -0.51 -26.82 22.64
CA GLN A 125 0.26 -26.78 21.40
C GLN A 125 -0.66 -26.57 20.21
N VAL A 126 -0.36 -25.53 19.41
CA VAL A 126 -1.07 -25.20 18.18
C VAL A 126 -0.04 -24.86 17.12
N ASP A 127 -0.08 -25.54 15.99
CA ASP A 127 0.85 -25.33 14.88
C ASP A 127 0.29 -24.31 13.88
N MET A 128 -1.04 -24.26 13.73
CA MET A 128 -1.72 -23.34 12.85
C MET A 128 -3.07 -22.92 13.42
N VAL A 129 -3.41 -21.65 13.24
CA VAL A 129 -4.74 -21.14 13.48
C VAL A 129 -5.39 -20.70 12.17
N ILE A 130 -6.65 -21.06 11.98
CA ILE A 130 -7.51 -20.53 10.91
C ILE A 130 -8.47 -19.55 11.56
N ASP A 131 -8.33 -18.28 11.23
CA ASP A 131 -9.19 -17.20 11.71
C ASP A 131 -10.35 -17.01 10.73
N ALA A 132 -11.49 -17.52 11.10
CA ALA A 132 -12.76 -17.43 10.40
C ALA A 132 -13.86 -16.78 11.28
N VAL A 133 -13.48 -15.85 12.18
CA VAL A 133 -14.46 -15.18 13.05
C VAL A 133 -15.24 -14.14 12.25
N PHE A 134 -14.55 -13.15 11.69
CA PHE A 134 -15.16 -12.12 10.88
C PHE A 134 -14.43 -11.97 9.54
N GLY A 135 -15.20 -11.76 8.47
CA GLY A 135 -14.70 -11.33 7.17
C GLY A 135 -14.87 -9.81 7.00
N ILE A 136 -15.21 -9.38 5.79
CA ILE A 136 -15.39 -7.96 5.44
C ILE A 136 -16.48 -7.23 6.26
N GLY A 137 -17.38 -7.93 6.89
CA GLY A 137 -18.52 -7.38 7.66
C GLY A 137 -18.29 -7.35 9.17
N VAL A 138 -17.08 -7.05 9.65
CA VAL A 138 -16.79 -6.94 11.07
C VAL A 138 -17.65 -5.87 11.74
N HIS A 139 -18.17 -6.17 12.94
CA HIS A 139 -18.94 -5.24 13.78
C HIS A 139 -18.11 -4.85 14.99
N LEU A 140 -18.09 -3.55 15.30
CA LEU A 140 -17.40 -2.99 16.46
C LEU A 140 -18.38 -2.56 17.54
N PRO A 141 -17.95 -2.61 18.83
CA PRO A 141 -16.70 -3.17 19.35
C PRO A 141 -16.69 -4.69 19.30
N LEU A 142 -15.50 -5.31 19.24
CA LEU A 142 -15.34 -6.76 19.42
C LEU A 142 -15.61 -7.11 20.89
N ASP A 143 -16.37 -8.20 21.13
CA ASP A 143 -16.63 -8.66 22.49
C ASP A 143 -15.41 -9.36 23.13
N GLU A 144 -15.44 -9.47 24.46
CA GLU A 144 -14.34 -10.03 25.26
C GLU A 144 -13.98 -11.47 24.86
N THR A 145 -14.97 -12.28 24.51
CA THR A 145 -14.76 -13.67 24.08
C THR A 145 -13.96 -13.71 22.78
N THR A 146 -14.38 -12.92 21.80
CA THR A 146 -13.65 -12.79 20.52
C THR A 146 -12.24 -12.28 20.73
N LEU A 147 -12.06 -11.22 21.53
CA LEU A 147 -10.75 -10.67 21.85
C LEU A 147 -9.84 -11.69 22.53
N GLY A 148 -10.39 -12.49 23.46
CA GLY A 148 -9.67 -13.58 24.13
C GLY A 148 -9.14 -14.62 23.15
N TRP A 149 -9.98 -15.08 22.22
CA TRP A 149 -9.59 -16.04 21.19
C TRP A 149 -8.57 -15.49 20.19
N LEU A 150 -8.75 -14.25 19.73
CA LEU A 150 -7.81 -13.59 18.83
C LEU A 150 -6.46 -13.35 19.52
N SER A 151 -6.45 -13.04 20.81
CA SER A 151 -5.23 -12.90 21.60
C SER A 151 -4.51 -14.26 21.74
N ALA A 152 -5.22 -15.32 22.09
CA ALA A 152 -4.65 -16.67 22.18
C ALA A 152 -4.08 -17.15 20.82
N ALA A 153 -4.75 -16.80 19.72
CA ALA A 153 -4.32 -17.12 18.36
C ALA A 153 -2.95 -16.53 17.98
N GLN A 154 -2.50 -15.50 18.67
CA GLN A 154 -1.17 -14.90 18.43
C GLN A 154 0.00 -15.82 18.82
N ALA A 155 -0.26 -16.83 19.68
CA ALA A 155 0.76 -17.80 20.07
C ALA A 155 1.06 -18.85 18.97
N ALA A 156 0.17 -19.03 17.99
CA ALA A 156 0.37 -19.99 16.91
C ALA A 156 1.42 -19.48 15.92
N PRO A 157 2.34 -20.34 15.43
CA PRO A 157 3.38 -19.92 14.47
C PRO A 157 2.83 -19.51 13.11
N VAL A 158 1.68 -20.05 12.69
CA VAL A 158 1.03 -19.73 11.41
C VAL A 158 -0.44 -19.35 11.64
N ARG A 159 -0.84 -18.23 11.06
CA ARG A 159 -2.25 -17.80 11.00
C ARG A 159 -2.72 -17.68 9.55
N LEU A 160 -3.85 -18.30 9.22
CA LEU A 160 -4.58 -18.11 7.97
C LEU A 160 -5.92 -17.45 8.26
N SER A 161 -6.11 -16.23 7.81
CA SER A 161 -7.39 -15.52 7.93
C SER A 161 -8.27 -15.79 6.71
N VAL A 162 -9.54 -16.11 6.97
CA VAL A 162 -10.56 -16.37 5.94
C VAL A 162 -11.22 -15.06 5.57
N ASP A 163 -11.19 -14.72 4.29
CA ASP A 163 -11.68 -13.48 3.69
C ASP A 163 -10.92 -12.23 4.14
N ALA A 164 -10.74 -12.04 5.44
CA ALA A 164 -10.04 -10.94 6.08
C ALA A 164 -9.56 -11.33 7.49
N PRO A 165 -8.50 -10.70 8.02
CA PRO A 165 -8.20 -10.77 9.44
C PRO A 165 -9.35 -10.20 10.27
N SER A 166 -9.80 -10.93 11.31
CA SER A 166 -10.95 -10.52 12.14
C SER A 166 -10.68 -9.28 13.00
N ASP A 167 -9.41 -8.88 13.12
CA ASP A 167 -8.91 -7.70 13.82
C ASP A 167 -8.57 -6.55 12.87
N LEU A 168 -9.09 -6.55 11.62
CA LEU A 168 -8.81 -5.56 10.59
C LEU A 168 -10.10 -4.97 10.00
N ASP A 169 -10.15 -3.65 9.87
CA ASP A 169 -11.10 -2.98 8.97
C ASP A 169 -10.59 -3.08 7.52
N CYS A 170 -11.23 -3.92 6.74
CA CYS A 170 -10.87 -4.19 5.35
C CYS A 170 -11.12 -3.04 4.37
N SER A 171 -11.86 -2.00 4.76
CA SER A 171 -12.09 -0.82 3.92
C SER A 171 -10.94 0.18 4.08
N THR A 172 -10.40 0.31 5.29
CA THR A 172 -9.44 1.37 5.64
C THR A 172 -8.03 0.86 5.93
N GLY A 173 -7.88 -0.41 6.31
CA GLY A 173 -6.61 -0.96 6.77
C GLY A 173 -6.27 -0.62 8.22
N GLN A 174 -7.26 -0.20 9.02
CA GLN A 174 -7.09 0.07 10.44
C GLN A 174 -7.15 -1.23 11.25
N ALA A 175 -6.22 -1.37 12.20
CA ALA A 175 -6.32 -2.40 13.22
C ALA A 175 -7.48 -2.10 14.17
N LEU A 176 -8.27 -3.10 14.51
CA LEU A 176 -9.41 -3.02 15.42
C LEU A 176 -9.05 -3.38 16.86
N THR A 177 -7.85 -3.90 17.05
CA THR A 177 -7.24 -4.25 18.34
C THR A 177 -5.85 -3.66 18.43
N GLU A 178 -5.28 -3.62 19.64
CA GLU A 178 -3.87 -3.32 19.79
C GLU A 178 -3.04 -4.39 19.07
N HIS A 179 -2.21 -3.92 18.14
CA HIS A 179 -1.37 -4.79 17.34
C HIS A 179 0.08 -4.70 17.81
N HIS A 180 0.62 -5.84 18.23
CA HIS A 180 2.05 -6.00 18.48
C HIS A 180 2.68 -6.79 17.32
N PRO A 181 3.80 -6.35 16.75
CA PRO A 181 4.51 -7.14 15.75
C PRO A 181 4.96 -8.47 16.40
N HIS A 182 4.43 -9.58 15.89
CA HIS A 182 4.76 -10.93 16.33
C HIS A 182 5.56 -11.65 15.24
N ALA A 183 6.36 -12.63 15.65
CA ALA A 183 7.07 -13.54 14.75
C ALA A 183 6.15 -14.51 13.97
N GLN A 184 4.84 -14.36 14.09
CA GLN A 184 3.84 -15.20 13.45
C GLN A 184 3.82 -15.00 11.93
N VAL A 185 3.88 -16.10 11.17
CA VAL A 185 3.68 -16.06 9.72
C VAL A 185 2.19 -15.92 9.42
N ARG A 186 1.81 -14.85 8.74
CA ARG A 186 0.41 -14.50 8.46
C ARG A 186 0.07 -14.65 7.00
N HIS A 187 -1.10 -15.21 6.74
CA HIS A 187 -1.70 -15.36 5.43
C HIS A 187 -3.17 -14.95 5.49
N THR A 188 -3.69 -14.42 4.40
CA THR A 188 -5.13 -14.15 4.23
C THR A 188 -5.59 -14.71 2.91
N LEU A 189 -6.66 -15.50 2.91
CA LEU A 189 -7.37 -15.91 1.70
C LEU A 189 -8.56 -14.97 1.50
N SER A 190 -8.41 -13.99 0.63
CA SER A 190 -9.50 -13.10 0.24
C SER A 190 -10.43 -13.81 -0.73
N LEU A 191 -11.73 -13.77 -0.46
CA LEU A 191 -12.76 -14.46 -1.22
C LEU A 191 -13.56 -13.49 -2.10
N LEU A 192 -13.95 -13.92 -3.29
CA LEU A 192 -14.69 -13.16 -4.31
C LEU A 192 -13.94 -11.92 -4.82
N THR A 193 -13.61 -10.98 -3.94
CA THR A 193 -12.93 -9.72 -4.29
C THR A 193 -11.69 -9.51 -3.43
N LEU A 194 -10.76 -8.68 -3.92
CA LEU A 194 -9.68 -8.13 -3.09
C LEU A 194 -10.17 -6.86 -2.39
N LYS A 195 -9.79 -6.66 -1.13
CA LYS A 195 -10.21 -5.53 -0.29
C LYS A 195 -9.05 -4.53 -0.13
N PRO A 196 -9.32 -3.21 -0.20
CA PRO A 196 -8.25 -2.21 -0.14
C PRO A 196 -7.49 -2.23 1.19
N GLY A 197 -8.17 -2.46 2.31
CA GLY A 197 -7.56 -2.48 3.63
C GLY A 197 -6.52 -3.57 3.84
N LEU A 198 -6.52 -4.64 3.05
CA LEU A 198 -5.48 -5.68 3.10
C LEU A 198 -4.10 -5.18 2.65
N PHE A 199 -4.06 -4.08 1.87
CA PHE A 199 -2.86 -3.59 1.20
C PHE A 199 -2.37 -2.24 1.70
N THR A 200 -3.02 -1.64 2.69
CA THR A 200 -2.63 -0.33 3.27
C THR A 200 -2.71 -0.31 4.79
N GLY A 201 -2.01 0.63 5.41
CA GLY A 201 -1.99 0.80 6.86
C GLY A 201 -1.50 -0.45 7.59
N HIS A 202 -2.20 -0.83 8.67
CA HIS A 202 -1.94 -2.05 9.45
C HIS A 202 -2.29 -3.33 8.68
N GLY A 203 -3.13 -3.21 7.63
CA GLY A 203 -3.56 -4.37 6.86
C GLY A 203 -2.41 -5.15 6.25
N ARG A 204 -1.30 -4.50 5.87
CA ARG A 204 -0.12 -5.19 5.34
C ARG A 204 0.54 -6.11 6.37
N ASP A 205 0.54 -5.72 7.64
CA ASP A 205 1.09 -6.54 8.72
C ASP A 205 0.10 -7.62 9.16
N LEU A 206 -1.19 -7.27 9.27
CA LEU A 206 -2.23 -8.19 9.74
C LEU A 206 -2.60 -9.25 8.70
N ALA A 207 -2.72 -8.86 7.42
CA ALA A 207 -3.06 -9.78 6.35
C ALA A 207 -1.87 -10.67 5.93
N GLY A 208 -0.64 -10.18 6.08
CA GLY A 208 0.55 -10.90 5.65
C GLY A 208 0.55 -11.19 4.15
N SER A 209 0.80 -12.44 3.76
CA SER A 209 0.71 -12.86 2.36
C SER A 209 -0.74 -13.05 1.95
N VAL A 210 -1.22 -12.20 1.03
CA VAL A 210 -2.60 -12.27 0.53
C VAL A 210 -2.71 -13.27 -0.62
N TRP A 211 -3.70 -14.15 -0.51
CA TRP A 211 -4.17 -15.08 -1.54
C TRP A 211 -5.58 -14.68 -1.96
N TRP A 212 -5.99 -15.04 -3.13
CA TRP A 212 -7.31 -14.73 -3.66
C TRP A 212 -7.92 -15.91 -4.39
N ASP A 213 -9.21 -16.13 -4.14
CA ASP A 213 -10.05 -17.05 -4.88
C ASP A 213 -11.36 -16.36 -5.25
N ASP A 214 -11.67 -16.31 -6.55
CA ASP A 214 -12.92 -15.74 -7.07
C ASP A 214 -14.12 -16.68 -6.92
N LEU A 215 -13.91 -17.86 -6.34
CA LEU A 215 -14.92 -18.90 -6.17
C LEU A 215 -15.64 -19.30 -7.47
N GLY A 216 -14.97 -19.14 -8.61
CA GLY A 216 -15.56 -19.40 -9.92
C GLY A 216 -16.54 -18.32 -10.41
N CYS A 217 -16.47 -17.13 -9.83
CA CYS A 217 -17.37 -16.00 -10.11
C CYS A 217 -16.74 -14.92 -11.00
N ALA A 218 -15.59 -15.18 -11.65
CA ALA A 218 -14.89 -14.21 -12.48
C ALA A 218 -15.72 -13.62 -13.62
N ASP A 219 -16.74 -14.36 -14.11
CA ASP A 219 -17.64 -13.96 -15.16
C ASP A 219 -18.80 -13.06 -14.70
N LEU A 220 -18.97 -12.89 -13.38
CA LEU A 220 -20.03 -12.06 -12.83
C LEU A 220 -19.64 -10.57 -12.94
N PRO A 221 -20.45 -9.76 -13.66
CA PRO A 221 -20.12 -8.35 -13.83
C PRO A 221 -20.31 -7.60 -12.53
N LEU A 222 -19.25 -6.89 -12.10
CA LEU A 222 -19.35 -5.83 -11.11
C LEU A 222 -19.76 -4.55 -11.82
N THR A 223 -20.95 -4.05 -11.50
CA THR A 223 -21.47 -2.78 -12.05
C THR A 223 -20.95 -1.56 -11.30
N THR A 224 -20.44 -1.78 -10.09
CA THR A 224 -19.86 -0.73 -9.27
C THR A 224 -18.38 -0.55 -9.63
N PRO A 225 -17.88 0.67 -9.81
CA PRO A 225 -16.47 0.89 -10.02
C PRO A 225 -15.67 0.45 -8.78
N PRO A 226 -14.40 0.06 -8.93
CA PRO A 226 -13.55 -0.29 -7.77
C PRO A 226 -13.29 0.95 -6.90
N ASP A 227 -13.18 0.72 -5.59
CA ASP A 227 -12.81 1.75 -4.62
C ASP A 227 -11.34 2.17 -4.76
N ALA A 228 -10.50 1.24 -5.22
CA ALA A 228 -9.10 1.46 -5.53
C ALA A 228 -8.58 0.40 -6.50
N TRP A 229 -7.36 0.60 -6.99
CA TRP A 229 -6.63 -0.37 -7.80
C TRP A 229 -5.33 -0.77 -7.10
N LEU A 230 -4.98 -2.05 -7.12
CA LEU A 230 -3.65 -2.51 -6.74
C LEU A 230 -2.72 -2.30 -7.93
N ALA A 231 -1.63 -1.55 -7.71
CA ALA A 231 -0.71 -1.15 -8.77
C ALA A 231 0.03 -2.38 -9.36
N PRO A 232 0.11 -2.49 -10.70
CA PRO A 232 0.89 -3.53 -11.36
C PRO A 232 2.39 -3.18 -11.33
N PRO A 233 3.27 -4.12 -11.71
CA PRO A 233 4.67 -3.85 -11.92
C PRO A 233 4.88 -2.71 -12.92
N ALA A 234 5.87 -1.88 -12.65
CA ALA A 234 6.34 -0.90 -13.62
C ALA A 234 6.95 -1.65 -14.82
N LEU A 235 6.45 -1.37 -16.02
CA LEU A 235 7.03 -1.92 -17.24
C LEU A 235 8.25 -1.08 -17.67
N GLU A 236 9.40 -1.73 -17.84
CA GLU A 236 10.54 -1.07 -18.44
C GLU A 236 10.33 -0.97 -19.95
N ALA A 237 10.18 0.26 -20.44
CA ALA A 237 10.15 0.50 -21.88
C ALA A 237 11.54 0.27 -22.47
N GLN A 238 11.60 -0.50 -23.58
CA GLN A 238 12.84 -0.65 -24.33
C GLN A 238 13.27 0.72 -24.87
N ARG A 239 14.57 1.03 -24.73
CA ARG A 239 15.16 2.26 -25.24
C ARG A 239 15.63 2.02 -26.69
N ALA A 240 15.16 2.85 -27.62
CA ALA A 240 15.64 2.79 -29.00
C ALA A 240 17.05 3.37 -29.09
N HIS A 241 17.88 2.78 -29.95
CA HIS A 241 19.28 3.26 -30.16
C HIS A 241 19.37 4.70 -30.64
N THR A 242 18.33 5.22 -31.28
CA THR A 242 18.27 6.60 -31.77
C THR A 242 17.92 7.63 -30.72
N MET A 243 17.61 7.21 -29.49
CA MET A 243 17.28 8.12 -28.39
C MET A 243 18.54 8.87 -27.92
N HIS A 244 18.34 10.10 -27.45
CA HIS A 244 19.37 10.98 -26.89
C HIS A 244 18.89 11.57 -25.54
N LYS A 245 19.77 12.28 -24.84
CA LYS A 245 19.47 12.85 -23.52
C LYS A 245 18.17 13.67 -23.47
N GLY A 246 17.82 14.40 -24.51
CA GLY A 246 16.56 15.14 -24.61
C GLY A 246 15.32 14.26 -24.69
N SER A 247 15.44 13.00 -25.13
CA SER A 247 14.32 12.06 -25.18
C SER A 247 13.84 11.59 -23.79
N PHE A 248 14.65 11.83 -22.75
CA PHE A 248 14.35 11.43 -21.38
C PHE A 248 14.01 12.61 -20.47
N GLY A 249 13.94 13.81 -21.04
CA GLY A 249 13.55 15.04 -20.38
C GLY A 249 14.55 15.53 -19.32
N ASP A 250 14.22 16.67 -18.77
CA ASP A 250 15.04 17.40 -17.82
C ASP A 250 14.33 17.45 -16.46
N VAL A 251 15.11 17.29 -15.38
CA VAL A 251 14.68 17.47 -14.01
C VAL A 251 15.49 18.58 -13.35
N THR A 252 14.81 19.52 -12.70
CA THR A 252 15.44 20.52 -11.85
C THR A 252 15.01 20.29 -10.40
N VAL A 253 15.96 20.00 -9.52
CA VAL A 253 15.73 19.86 -8.08
C VAL A 253 16.08 21.17 -7.39
N ILE A 254 15.12 21.74 -6.64
CA ILE A 254 15.24 22.99 -5.90
C ILE A 254 15.10 22.68 -4.41
N GLY A 255 16.20 22.75 -3.65
CA GLY A 255 16.21 22.37 -2.25
C GLY A 255 17.60 22.41 -1.64
N GLY A 256 17.80 21.70 -0.54
CA GLY A 256 19.10 21.61 0.11
C GLY A 256 19.54 22.92 0.75
N GLN A 257 18.81 23.37 1.80
CA GLN A 257 19.22 24.52 2.61
C GLN A 257 20.58 24.25 3.26
N LEU A 258 21.49 25.24 3.19
CA LEU A 258 22.78 25.18 3.89
C LEU A 258 22.63 25.43 5.39
N PRO A 259 23.55 24.91 6.21
CA PRO A 259 23.58 25.23 7.63
C PRO A 259 23.91 26.73 7.84
N GLU A 260 23.07 27.38 8.61
CA GLU A 260 23.24 28.76 9.08
C GLU A 260 23.09 28.79 10.60
N ALA A 261 23.46 29.88 11.26
CA ALA A 261 23.27 30.05 12.69
C ALA A 261 21.79 29.84 13.07
N GLY A 262 21.51 28.82 13.87
CA GLY A 262 20.15 28.43 14.28
C GLY A 262 19.35 27.61 13.25
N ARG A 263 19.95 27.16 12.11
CA ARG A 263 19.30 26.34 11.08
C ARG A 263 20.11 25.11 10.77
N THR A 264 19.43 23.96 10.66
CA THR A 264 20.05 22.70 10.25
C THR A 264 20.24 22.70 8.73
N GLY A 265 21.45 22.34 8.26
CA GLY A 265 21.69 22.10 6.84
C GLY A 265 21.11 20.75 6.39
N MET A 266 20.40 20.73 5.26
CA MET A 266 19.77 19.53 4.68
C MET A 266 20.15 19.34 3.21
N LEU A 267 21.38 19.71 2.86
CA LEU A 267 21.91 19.59 1.48
C LEU A 267 21.79 18.17 0.93
N GLY A 268 22.02 17.16 1.77
CA GLY A 268 21.97 15.76 1.40
C GLY A 268 20.64 15.31 0.79
N ALA A 269 19.51 15.90 1.23
CA ALA A 269 18.19 15.55 0.70
C ALA A 269 18.05 15.93 -0.78
N ALA A 270 18.46 17.14 -1.15
CA ALA A 270 18.42 17.58 -2.55
C ALA A 270 19.41 16.79 -3.43
N VAL A 271 20.57 16.41 -2.89
CA VAL A 271 21.54 15.54 -3.58
C VAL A 271 20.94 14.14 -3.79
N LEU A 272 20.32 13.53 -2.79
CA LEU A 272 19.65 12.22 -2.90
C LEU A 272 18.55 12.24 -3.98
N ALA A 273 17.69 13.26 -3.97
CA ALA A 273 16.64 13.43 -4.97
C ALA A 273 17.22 13.57 -6.38
N SER A 274 18.28 14.37 -6.55
CA SER A 274 18.95 14.57 -7.83
C SER A 274 19.60 13.29 -8.36
N ARG A 275 20.31 12.56 -7.50
CA ARG A 275 20.90 11.25 -7.86
C ARG A 275 19.83 10.24 -8.24
N ALA A 276 18.77 10.15 -7.45
CA ALA A 276 17.65 9.25 -7.74
C ALA A 276 17.00 9.59 -9.09
N ALA A 277 16.83 10.88 -9.42
CA ALA A 277 16.32 11.29 -10.72
C ALA A 277 17.26 10.86 -11.87
N LEU A 278 18.56 11.04 -11.70
CA LEU A 278 19.57 10.64 -12.69
C LEU A 278 19.56 9.14 -12.92
N HIS A 279 19.66 8.35 -11.85
CA HIS A 279 19.67 6.87 -11.92
C HIS A 279 18.32 6.28 -12.36
N ALA A 280 17.20 6.97 -12.10
CA ALA A 280 15.90 6.60 -12.64
C ALA A 280 15.73 6.91 -14.13
N GLY A 281 16.73 7.57 -14.74
CA GLY A 281 16.88 7.71 -16.17
C GLY A 281 16.41 9.04 -16.74
N ALA A 282 16.39 10.12 -15.95
CA ALA A 282 16.27 11.48 -16.48
C ALA A 282 17.43 11.81 -17.43
N GLY A 283 17.17 12.53 -18.50
CA GLY A 283 18.18 12.85 -19.52
C GLY A 283 19.21 13.88 -19.05
N ARG A 284 18.77 14.84 -18.24
CA ARG A 284 19.62 15.84 -17.55
C ARG A 284 19.02 16.14 -16.18
N VAL A 285 19.88 16.30 -15.19
CA VAL A 285 19.47 16.70 -13.85
C VAL A 285 20.21 17.95 -13.42
N TYR A 286 19.43 18.98 -13.09
CA TYR A 286 19.93 20.22 -12.54
C TYR A 286 19.64 20.28 -11.04
N LEU A 287 20.64 20.69 -10.26
CA LEU A 287 20.50 20.94 -8.83
C LEU A 287 20.62 22.43 -8.55
N CYS A 288 19.60 23.01 -7.94
CA CYS A 288 19.58 24.37 -7.42
C CYS A 288 19.52 24.32 -5.89
N THR A 289 20.64 24.57 -5.24
CA THR A 289 20.74 24.63 -3.77
C THR A 289 20.27 25.98 -3.24
N LEU A 290 19.74 25.96 -2.02
CA LEU A 290 19.34 27.16 -1.29
C LEU A 290 20.53 27.69 -0.48
N GLY A 291 21.42 28.39 -1.20
CA GLY A 291 22.71 28.89 -0.75
C GLY A 291 23.85 28.41 -1.67
N ASP A 292 25.05 28.92 -1.45
CA ASP A 292 26.22 28.63 -2.29
C ASP A 292 26.98 27.37 -1.78
N ALA A 293 26.55 26.19 -2.22
CA ALA A 293 27.13 24.91 -1.82
C ALA A 293 28.03 24.27 -2.91
N TRP A 294 28.30 24.96 -3.98
CA TRP A 294 28.97 24.43 -5.17
C TRP A 294 30.36 23.81 -4.89
N PRO A 295 31.22 24.43 -4.08
CA PRO A 295 32.53 23.85 -3.80
C PRO A 295 32.46 22.47 -3.11
N SER A 296 31.40 22.22 -2.34
CA SER A 296 31.23 20.97 -1.62
C SER A 296 30.57 19.85 -2.44
N ILE A 297 29.78 20.21 -3.46
CA ILE A 297 29.00 19.24 -4.26
C ILE A 297 29.72 18.82 -5.52
N ALA A 298 30.26 19.77 -6.27
CA ALA A 298 30.76 19.54 -7.62
C ALA A 298 31.80 18.41 -7.76
N PRO A 299 32.78 18.25 -6.85
CA PRO A 299 33.75 17.17 -6.99
C PRO A 299 33.19 15.77 -6.78
N ALA A 300 32.15 15.64 -5.92
CA ALA A 300 31.59 14.36 -5.55
C ALA A 300 30.39 13.95 -6.42
N GLN A 301 29.83 14.89 -7.19
CA GLN A 301 28.61 14.71 -7.98
C GLN A 301 28.79 15.27 -9.40
N ALA A 302 29.81 14.77 -10.11
CA ALA A 302 30.20 15.27 -11.43
C ALA A 302 29.10 15.16 -12.50
N ASP A 303 28.14 14.26 -12.30
CA ASP A 303 27.03 14.02 -13.24
C ASP A 303 25.89 15.03 -13.08
N LEU A 304 25.85 15.80 -11.97
CA LEU A 304 24.81 16.79 -11.72
C LEU A 304 25.22 18.16 -12.26
N MET A 305 24.30 18.82 -12.93
CA MET A 305 24.49 20.19 -13.42
C MET A 305 23.98 21.17 -12.35
N LEU A 306 24.84 22.09 -11.92
CA LEU A 306 24.48 23.06 -10.89
C LEU A 306 23.91 24.35 -11.51
N ARG A 307 22.84 24.87 -10.94
CA ARG A 307 22.25 26.17 -11.29
C ARG A 307 21.98 27.00 -10.05
N THR A 308 22.16 28.31 -10.14
CA THR A 308 21.75 29.24 -9.09
C THR A 308 20.25 29.54 -9.21
N TRP A 309 19.63 29.97 -8.10
CA TRP A 309 18.25 30.45 -8.14
C TRP A 309 18.10 31.67 -9.06
N ALA A 310 19.05 32.61 -9.03
CA ALA A 310 19.06 33.76 -9.93
C ALA A 310 19.03 33.34 -11.40
N THR A 311 19.79 32.31 -11.79
CA THR A 311 19.76 31.77 -13.15
C THR A 311 18.39 31.21 -13.51
N LEU A 312 17.75 30.47 -12.61
CA LEU A 312 16.42 29.88 -12.85
C LEU A 312 15.33 30.95 -12.97
N GLN A 313 15.43 32.04 -12.21
CA GLN A 313 14.47 33.15 -12.30
C GLN A 313 14.53 33.88 -13.65
N HIS A 314 15.73 34.08 -14.20
CA HIS A 314 15.91 34.80 -15.48
C HIS A 314 15.73 33.88 -16.70
N ASN A 315 16.10 32.62 -16.57
CA ASN A 315 16.01 31.62 -17.63
C ASN A 315 15.52 30.30 -17.04
N PRO A 316 14.19 30.15 -16.88
CA PRO A 316 13.62 28.93 -16.30
C PRO A 316 14.03 27.69 -17.12
N ALA A 317 14.54 26.68 -16.44
CA ALA A 317 14.78 25.38 -17.07
C ALA A 317 13.43 24.77 -17.46
N GLN A 318 13.33 24.32 -18.71
CA GLN A 318 12.19 23.51 -19.15
C GLN A 318 12.19 22.13 -18.47
N GLY A 319 11.05 21.45 -18.48
CA GLY A 319 10.89 20.12 -17.90
C GLY A 319 10.35 20.13 -16.49
N VAL A 320 10.58 19.06 -15.75
CA VAL A 320 9.97 18.85 -14.44
C VAL A 320 10.79 19.52 -13.34
N TRP A 321 10.12 20.32 -12.51
CA TRP A 321 10.72 20.84 -11.27
C TRP A 321 10.29 20.00 -10.07
N LEU A 322 11.25 19.67 -9.21
CA LEU A 322 11.04 19.07 -7.90
C LEU A 322 11.52 20.05 -6.83
N ALA A 323 10.62 20.51 -5.97
CA ALA A 323 10.93 21.49 -4.95
C ALA A 323 10.63 20.97 -3.54
N GLY A 324 11.51 21.29 -2.57
CA GLY A 324 11.27 21.10 -1.16
C GLY A 324 12.16 20.09 -0.46
N CYS A 325 12.82 19.16 -1.16
CA CYS A 325 13.74 18.20 -0.56
C CYS A 325 14.85 18.93 0.22
N GLY A 326 14.77 18.91 1.57
CA GLY A 326 15.67 19.66 2.43
C GLY A 326 15.66 21.16 2.20
N GLY A 327 14.50 21.73 1.83
CA GLY A 327 14.35 23.16 1.54
C GLY A 327 14.38 24.06 2.76
N GLY A 328 14.11 23.50 3.94
CA GLY A 328 14.05 24.23 5.19
C GLY A 328 13.08 25.42 5.13
N SER A 329 13.36 26.45 5.91
CA SER A 329 12.58 27.70 5.86
C SER A 329 12.89 28.56 4.63
N ALA A 330 14.01 28.35 3.96
CA ALA A 330 14.43 29.14 2.82
C ALA A 330 13.53 28.92 1.59
N ILE A 331 12.97 27.73 1.41
CA ILE A 331 12.12 27.41 0.26
C ILE A 331 10.85 28.26 0.21
N ALA A 332 10.29 28.67 1.36
CA ALA A 332 9.03 29.39 1.45
C ALA A 332 9.04 30.69 0.63
N ALA A 333 10.14 31.43 0.66
CA ALA A 333 10.30 32.69 -0.09
C ALA A 333 10.31 32.45 -1.62
N LEU A 334 10.64 31.25 -2.08
CA LEU A 334 10.73 30.91 -3.50
C LEU A 334 9.42 30.34 -4.05
N MET A 335 8.53 29.88 -3.20
CA MET A 335 7.29 29.20 -3.60
C MET A 335 6.40 30.01 -4.55
N PRO A 336 6.20 31.32 -4.39
CA PRO A 336 5.39 32.09 -5.33
C PRO A 336 5.89 32.00 -6.79
N HIS A 337 7.21 31.96 -6.98
CA HIS A 337 7.83 31.81 -8.31
C HIS A 337 7.80 30.34 -8.78
N ILE A 338 8.08 29.41 -7.89
CA ILE A 338 8.08 27.96 -8.21
C ILE A 338 6.68 27.53 -8.70
N LEU A 339 5.61 28.02 -8.09
CA LEU A 339 4.24 27.70 -8.49
C LEU A 339 3.84 28.28 -9.86
N GLN A 340 4.58 29.25 -10.40
CA GLN A 340 4.37 29.79 -11.75
C GLN A 340 5.08 28.97 -12.86
N HIS A 341 5.88 27.96 -12.50
CA HIS A 341 6.56 27.13 -13.48
C HIS A 341 5.56 26.52 -14.48
N PRO A 342 5.78 26.65 -15.80
CA PRO A 342 4.79 26.26 -16.83
C PRO A 342 4.67 24.76 -17.05
N ASP A 343 5.68 23.97 -16.66
CA ASP A 343 5.73 22.52 -16.90
C ASP A 343 5.37 21.73 -15.62
N GLY A 344 5.71 20.45 -15.56
CA GLY A 344 5.44 19.58 -14.42
C GLY A 344 6.12 20.04 -13.13
N LEU A 345 5.40 20.00 -12.01
CA LEU A 345 5.90 20.41 -10.70
C LEU A 345 5.63 19.32 -9.65
N ILE A 346 6.68 18.97 -8.91
CA ILE A 346 6.57 18.06 -7.77
C ILE A 346 6.92 18.85 -6.52
N LEU A 347 6.07 18.74 -5.51
CA LEU A 347 6.29 19.33 -4.19
C LEU A 347 6.46 18.23 -3.14
N ASP A 348 7.54 18.29 -2.39
CA ASP A 348 7.83 17.37 -1.29
C ASP A 348 8.27 18.15 -0.03
N ALA A 349 8.19 17.52 1.11
CA ALA A 349 8.79 17.96 2.37
C ALA A 349 8.49 19.46 2.69
N ASP A 350 9.52 20.30 2.70
CA ASP A 350 9.41 21.69 3.14
C ASP A 350 8.59 22.57 2.18
N ALA A 351 8.51 22.24 0.90
CA ALA A 351 7.60 22.92 -0.03
C ALA A 351 6.13 22.63 0.32
N LEU A 352 5.79 21.40 0.71
CA LEU A 352 4.45 21.04 1.19
C LEU A 352 4.12 21.76 2.49
N ASN A 353 5.08 21.86 3.40
CA ASN A 353 4.93 22.62 4.65
C ASN A 353 4.71 24.11 4.40
N ALA A 354 5.42 24.72 3.45
CA ALA A 354 5.23 26.11 3.05
C ALA A 354 3.83 26.33 2.46
N VAL A 355 3.36 25.45 1.58
CA VAL A 355 1.99 25.51 1.03
C VAL A 355 0.96 25.34 2.13
N ALA A 356 1.14 24.43 3.07
CA ALA A 356 0.20 24.22 4.17
C ALA A 356 0.05 25.44 5.07
N ALA A 357 1.13 26.21 5.25
CA ALA A 357 1.17 27.41 6.11
C ALA A 357 0.61 28.68 5.47
N ASP A 358 0.43 28.73 4.14
CA ASP A 358 0.05 29.94 3.41
C ASP A 358 -1.13 29.71 2.47
N VAL A 359 -2.26 30.36 2.75
CA VAL A 359 -3.51 30.29 1.98
C VAL A 359 -3.32 30.79 0.54
N GLN A 360 -2.42 31.75 0.30
CA GLN A 360 -2.17 32.27 -1.05
C GLN A 360 -1.44 31.21 -1.88
N LEU A 361 -0.46 30.51 -1.29
CA LEU A 361 0.22 29.40 -1.94
C LEU A 361 -0.72 28.22 -2.19
N GLN A 362 -1.64 27.92 -1.26
CA GLN A 362 -2.67 26.90 -1.47
C GLN A 362 -3.56 27.25 -2.66
N ASN A 363 -3.99 28.51 -2.79
CA ASN A 363 -4.82 28.97 -3.90
C ASN A 363 -4.05 28.95 -5.23
N ALA A 364 -2.80 29.41 -5.24
CA ALA A 364 -1.93 29.36 -6.41
C ALA A 364 -1.73 27.92 -6.91
N LEU A 365 -1.45 26.98 -6.01
CA LEU A 365 -1.31 25.57 -6.35
C LEU A 365 -2.60 24.99 -6.94
N ARG A 366 -3.76 25.28 -6.30
CA ARG A 366 -5.07 24.79 -6.74
C ARG A 366 -5.48 25.27 -8.13
N THR A 367 -5.08 26.48 -8.50
CA THR A 367 -5.45 27.09 -9.79
C THR A 367 -4.42 26.84 -10.88
N ARG A 368 -3.31 26.18 -10.55
CA ARG A 368 -2.25 25.83 -11.50
C ARG A 368 -2.80 24.94 -12.62
N LYS A 369 -2.46 25.24 -13.87
CA LYS A 369 -2.96 24.50 -15.06
C LYS A 369 -2.07 23.34 -15.45
N ALA A 370 -0.76 23.45 -15.24
CA ALA A 370 0.17 22.40 -15.54
C ALA A 370 0.14 21.32 -14.43
N LEU A 371 0.62 20.12 -14.76
CA LEU A 371 0.63 18.99 -13.84
C LEU A 371 1.35 19.32 -12.53
N SER A 372 0.70 19.03 -11.44
CA SER A 372 1.28 19.08 -10.09
C SER A 372 1.22 17.69 -9.44
N VAL A 373 2.29 17.34 -8.73
CA VAL A 373 2.37 16.13 -7.92
C VAL A 373 2.78 16.50 -6.50
N LEU A 374 2.07 15.99 -5.51
CA LEU A 374 2.36 16.19 -4.09
C LEU A 374 2.76 14.85 -3.48
N THR A 375 3.84 14.81 -2.71
CA THR A 375 4.35 13.58 -2.12
C THR A 375 4.34 13.60 -0.57
N PRO A 376 3.18 13.89 0.07
CA PRO A 376 3.14 14.06 1.52
C PRO A 376 3.31 12.73 2.27
N HIS A 377 4.04 12.76 3.40
CA HIS A 377 3.86 11.78 4.46
C HIS A 377 2.60 12.14 5.30
N PRO A 378 2.10 11.26 6.20
CA PRO A 378 0.82 11.50 6.89
C PRO A 378 0.73 12.84 7.66
N LEU A 379 1.83 13.32 8.26
CA LEU A 379 1.82 14.60 8.98
C LEU A 379 1.75 15.80 8.01
N GLU A 380 2.45 15.75 6.89
CA GLU A 380 2.35 16.77 5.82
C GLU A 380 0.94 16.80 5.22
N ALA A 381 0.37 15.62 4.97
CA ALA A 381 -1.01 15.47 4.51
C ALA A 381 -2.02 16.09 5.51
N ALA A 382 -1.83 15.85 6.79
CA ALA A 382 -2.66 16.40 7.85
C ALA A 382 -2.60 17.95 7.88
N ARG A 383 -1.40 18.54 7.75
CA ARG A 383 -1.22 20.00 7.64
C ARG A 383 -1.93 20.57 6.41
N LEU A 384 -1.78 19.93 5.25
CA LEU A 384 -2.44 20.35 4.01
C LEU A 384 -3.96 20.25 4.07
N LEU A 385 -4.50 19.26 4.80
CA LEU A 385 -5.93 19.08 5.01
C LEU A 385 -6.49 19.97 6.15
N GLY A 386 -5.64 20.42 7.07
CA GLY A 386 -6.06 21.11 8.28
C GLY A 386 -6.69 20.17 9.31
N CYS A 387 -6.20 18.96 9.46
CA CYS A 387 -6.73 17.92 10.34
C CYS A 387 -5.63 17.24 11.16
N ALA A 388 -6.00 16.34 12.06
CA ALA A 388 -5.03 15.54 12.81
C ALA A 388 -4.44 14.39 11.97
N THR A 389 -3.18 14.03 12.22
CA THR A 389 -2.51 12.90 11.53
C THR A 389 -3.27 11.58 11.71
N ALA A 390 -3.89 11.38 12.87
CA ALA A 390 -4.72 10.22 13.14
C ALA A 390 -5.92 10.11 12.18
N GLN A 391 -6.54 11.25 11.78
CA GLN A 391 -7.63 11.26 10.81
C GLN A 391 -7.17 10.87 9.39
N VAL A 392 -5.96 11.30 8.99
CA VAL A 392 -5.35 10.86 7.73
C VAL A 392 -5.11 9.36 7.74
N GLN A 393 -4.56 8.85 8.83
CA GLN A 393 -4.28 7.42 8.97
C GLN A 393 -5.55 6.58 9.09
N ALA A 394 -6.60 7.09 9.72
CA ALA A 394 -7.87 6.40 9.86
C ALA A 394 -8.50 6.00 8.51
N ASN A 395 -8.31 6.80 7.46
CA ASN A 395 -8.73 6.43 6.10
C ASN A 395 -7.81 7.06 5.06
N ARG A 396 -6.74 6.36 4.73
CA ARG A 396 -5.67 6.83 3.84
C ARG A 396 -6.16 7.04 2.39
N LEU A 397 -7.09 6.20 1.91
CA LEU A 397 -7.65 6.34 0.57
C LEU A 397 -8.46 7.66 0.48
N LEU A 398 -9.35 7.87 1.44
CA LEU A 398 -10.16 9.08 1.48
C LEU A 398 -9.30 10.35 1.65
N ALA A 399 -8.29 10.31 2.52
CA ALA A 399 -7.37 11.44 2.74
C ALA A 399 -6.57 11.79 1.48
N ALA A 400 -6.02 10.79 0.77
CA ALA A 400 -5.30 11.00 -0.48
C ALA A 400 -6.22 11.59 -1.56
N GLN A 401 -7.45 11.07 -1.68
CA GLN A 401 -8.44 11.56 -2.63
C GLN A 401 -8.89 12.98 -2.32
N ALA A 402 -9.08 13.31 -1.03
CA ALA A 402 -9.42 14.67 -0.60
C ALA A 402 -8.32 15.68 -0.96
N LEU A 403 -7.05 15.32 -0.76
CA LEU A 403 -5.91 16.15 -1.19
C LEU A 403 -5.87 16.32 -2.70
N ALA A 404 -6.04 15.23 -3.47
CA ALA A 404 -6.03 15.27 -4.93
C ALA A 404 -7.12 16.22 -5.47
N ASN A 405 -8.33 16.09 -4.94
CA ASN A 405 -9.45 16.94 -5.32
C ASN A 405 -9.24 18.40 -4.89
N ARG A 406 -8.70 18.63 -3.67
CA ARG A 406 -8.47 19.99 -3.15
C ARG A 406 -7.44 20.76 -3.97
N TYR A 407 -6.34 20.12 -4.34
CA TYR A 407 -5.23 20.77 -5.03
C TYR A 407 -5.18 20.52 -6.54
N GLN A 408 -6.14 19.76 -7.09
CA GLN A 408 -6.18 19.37 -8.51
C GLN A 408 -4.84 18.78 -8.98
N ALA A 409 -4.26 17.88 -8.16
CA ALA A 409 -2.93 17.33 -8.30
C ALA A 409 -2.94 15.80 -8.14
N VAL A 410 -1.92 15.14 -8.68
CA VAL A 410 -1.63 13.76 -8.27
C VAL A 410 -1.02 13.78 -6.87
N VAL A 411 -1.50 12.94 -5.98
CA VAL A 411 -1.04 12.85 -4.59
C VAL A 411 -0.45 11.48 -4.32
N VAL A 412 0.74 11.44 -3.77
CA VAL A 412 1.43 10.24 -3.27
C VAL A 412 1.42 10.30 -1.74
N LEU A 413 0.40 9.75 -1.10
CA LEU A 413 0.35 9.65 0.35
C LEU A 413 1.26 8.52 0.81
N LYS A 414 2.48 8.88 1.23
CA LYS A 414 3.55 7.96 1.64
C LYS A 414 3.16 7.14 2.89
N GLY A 415 3.70 5.91 2.99
CA GLY A 415 3.53 5.02 4.14
C GLY A 415 3.26 3.57 3.73
N SER A 416 2.87 2.72 4.69
CA SER A 416 2.53 1.32 4.43
C SER A 416 1.37 1.23 3.44
N GLY A 417 1.59 0.61 2.26
CA GLY A 417 0.65 0.67 1.14
C GLY A 417 0.44 2.12 0.69
N THR A 418 1.48 2.75 0.12
CA THR A 418 1.40 4.12 -0.40
C THR A 418 0.21 4.27 -1.34
N VAL A 419 -0.59 5.32 -1.15
CA VAL A 419 -1.78 5.61 -1.97
C VAL A 419 -1.47 6.69 -2.99
N ILE A 420 -1.76 6.43 -4.26
CA ILE A 420 -1.59 7.38 -5.36
C ILE A 420 -2.97 7.80 -5.86
N ALA A 421 -3.41 9.01 -5.55
CA ALA A 421 -4.71 9.55 -5.91
C ALA A 421 -4.59 10.65 -6.96
N ALA A 422 -5.61 10.78 -7.78
CA ALA A 422 -5.75 11.88 -8.74
C ALA A 422 -7.22 12.35 -8.79
N PRO A 423 -7.50 13.61 -9.17
CA PRO A 423 -8.86 14.13 -9.20
C PRO A 423 -9.79 13.27 -10.07
N ALA A 424 -10.96 12.93 -9.53
CA ALA A 424 -12.02 12.17 -10.21
C ALA A 424 -11.61 10.77 -10.71
N LEU A 425 -10.49 10.22 -10.25
CA LEU A 425 -10.02 8.87 -10.58
C LEU A 425 -9.95 8.01 -9.33
N ALA A 426 -10.19 6.70 -9.47
CA ALA A 426 -9.97 5.76 -8.38
C ALA A 426 -8.47 5.73 -8.01
N PRO A 427 -8.14 5.74 -6.72
CA PRO A 427 -6.75 5.72 -6.28
C PRO A 427 -6.07 4.38 -6.55
N TRP A 428 -4.75 4.41 -6.65
CA TRP A 428 -3.90 3.22 -6.68
C TRP A 428 -3.32 2.96 -5.30
N VAL A 429 -3.23 1.69 -4.91
CA VAL A 429 -2.50 1.23 -3.72
C VAL A 429 -1.25 0.50 -4.16
N ASN A 430 -0.11 0.92 -3.66
CA ASN A 430 1.17 0.29 -3.99
C ASN A 430 1.42 -0.97 -3.15
N PRO A 431 1.60 -2.16 -3.77
CA PRO A 431 1.83 -3.40 -3.04
C PRO A 431 3.28 -3.60 -2.56
N THR A 432 4.23 -2.82 -3.10
CA THR A 432 5.66 -3.02 -2.87
C THR A 432 6.22 -2.18 -1.72
N GLY A 433 7.44 -2.50 -1.29
CA GLY A 433 8.15 -1.86 -0.20
C GLY A 433 7.95 -2.54 1.13
N ASN A 434 8.85 -2.29 2.06
CA ASN A 434 8.86 -2.88 3.39
C ASN A 434 9.40 -1.88 4.43
N ALA A 435 9.41 -2.27 5.72
CA ALA A 435 9.81 -1.41 6.82
C ALA A 435 11.26 -0.90 6.74
N ARG A 436 12.14 -1.49 5.94
CA ARG A 436 13.52 -1.01 5.69
C ARG A 436 13.56 0.36 5.01
N LEU A 437 12.45 0.79 4.38
CA LEU A 437 12.29 2.14 3.85
C LEU A 437 12.03 3.19 4.94
N ALA A 438 11.79 2.81 6.19
CA ALA A 438 11.54 3.73 7.30
C ALA A 438 12.84 4.36 7.84
N ILE A 439 13.62 4.95 6.94
CA ILE A 439 14.85 5.70 7.23
C ILE A 439 14.82 7.06 6.54
N ALA A 440 15.59 8.03 7.08
CA ALA A 440 15.68 9.37 6.49
C ALA A 440 16.24 9.33 5.06
N GLY A 441 15.68 10.16 4.19
CA GLY A 441 16.16 10.33 2.80
C GLY A 441 15.47 9.44 1.75
N THR A 442 14.76 8.38 2.13
CA THR A 442 14.05 7.52 1.16
C THR A 442 12.87 8.22 0.49
N GLY A 443 12.26 9.20 1.15
CA GLY A 443 11.25 10.08 0.56
C GLY A 443 11.83 10.98 -0.54
N ASP A 444 13.01 11.57 -0.30
CA ASP A 444 13.72 12.38 -1.29
C ASP A 444 14.07 11.53 -2.53
N VAL A 445 14.51 10.29 -2.32
CA VAL A 445 14.78 9.32 -3.40
C VAL A 445 13.51 9.07 -4.21
N LEU A 446 12.38 8.81 -3.55
CA LEU A 446 11.09 8.60 -4.23
C LEU A 446 10.70 9.83 -5.06
N ALA A 447 10.80 11.04 -4.49
CA ALA A 447 10.47 12.27 -5.19
C ALA A 447 11.33 12.45 -6.46
N GLY A 448 12.62 12.14 -6.39
CA GLY A 448 13.54 12.13 -7.54
C GLY A 448 13.14 11.11 -8.61
N MET A 449 12.76 9.88 -8.22
CA MET A 449 12.29 8.85 -9.15
C MET A 449 10.98 9.25 -9.83
N VAL A 450 10.04 9.87 -9.11
CA VAL A 450 8.80 10.42 -9.68
C VAL A 450 9.12 11.52 -10.69
N ALA A 451 10.05 12.43 -10.38
CA ALA A 451 10.46 13.49 -11.27
C ALA A 451 11.02 12.94 -12.59
N ALA A 452 11.92 11.97 -12.53
CA ALA A 452 12.49 11.32 -13.71
C ALA A 452 11.43 10.62 -14.57
N ARG A 453 10.45 9.96 -13.94
CA ARG A 453 9.39 9.25 -14.66
C ARG A 453 8.47 10.24 -15.41
N LEU A 454 8.14 11.36 -14.79
CA LEU A 454 7.32 12.40 -15.41
C LEU A 454 8.10 13.20 -16.50
N ALA A 455 9.40 13.38 -16.32
CA ALA A 455 10.22 14.12 -17.29
C ALA A 455 10.26 13.49 -18.69
N ARG A 456 9.88 12.21 -18.83
CA ARG A 456 9.75 11.53 -20.13
C ARG A 456 8.67 12.14 -21.03
N GLY A 457 7.74 12.95 -20.47
CA GLY A 457 6.76 13.71 -21.23
C GLY A 457 5.61 12.89 -21.84
N ASP A 458 5.47 11.62 -21.47
CA ASP A 458 4.42 10.71 -21.96
C ASP A 458 3.11 10.78 -21.16
N ALA A 459 3.04 11.64 -20.15
CA ALA A 459 1.87 11.86 -19.31
C ALA A 459 1.08 13.10 -19.74
N SER A 460 0.28 12.98 -20.80
CA SER A 460 -0.52 14.07 -21.37
C SER A 460 -1.90 14.25 -20.70
N SER A 461 -2.31 13.30 -19.87
CA SER A 461 -3.57 13.35 -19.10
C SER A 461 -3.33 13.06 -17.63
N MET A 462 -4.30 13.44 -16.76
CA MET A 462 -4.24 13.15 -15.33
C MET A 462 -4.16 11.63 -15.05
N ALA A 463 -4.85 10.81 -15.82
CA ALA A 463 -4.80 9.36 -15.67
C ALA A 463 -3.43 8.77 -16.04
N GLN A 464 -2.81 9.27 -17.11
CA GLN A 464 -1.45 8.87 -17.48
C GLN A 464 -0.42 9.34 -16.45
N ALA A 465 -0.60 10.55 -15.90
CA ALA A 465 0.24 11.06 -14.83
C ALA A 465 0.12 10.21 -13.56
N GLN A 466 -1.09 9.85 -13.15
CA GLN A 466 -1.32 8.96 -12.01
C GLN A 466 -0.63 7.60 -12.23
N THR A 467 -0.76 7.01 -13.42
CA THR A 467 -0.11 5.75 -13.76
C THR A 467 1.41 5.88 -13.73
N ALA A 468 1.97 6.91 -14.34
CA ALA A 468 3.41 7.15 -14.34
C ALA A 468 3.99 7.33 -12.92
N VAL A 469 3.26 8.05 -12.06
CA VAL A 469 3.63 8.20 -10.66
C VAL A 469 3.53 6.86 -9.91
N ALA A 470 2.48 6.07 -10.15
CA ALA A 470 2.33 4.75 -9.53
C ALA A 470 3.46 3.79 -9.93
N GLU A 471 3.94 3.83 -11.18
CA GLU A 471 5.10 3.06 -11.63
C GLU A 471 6.39 3.43 -10.89
N ALA A 472 6.63 4.73 -10.66
CA ALA A 472 7.80 5.19 -9.90
C ALA A 472 7.72 4.74 -8.43
N VAL A 473 6.54 4.86 -7.81
CA VAL A 473 6.28 4.40 -6.44
C VAL A 473 6.46 2.88 -6.32
N TRP A 474 5.93 2.13 -7.29
CA TRP A 474 6.10 0.68 -7.33
C TRP A 474 7.57 0.29 -7.41
N ARG A 475 8.33 0.90 -8.32
CA ARG A 475 9.77 0.64 -8.50
C ARG A 475 10.57 0.95 -7.24
N HIS A 476 10.29 2.08 -6.59
CA HIS A 476 10.94 2.45 -5.34
C HIS A 476 10.74 1.38 -4.25
N GLY A 477 9.49 0.91 -4.05
CA GLY A 477 9.20 -0.14 -3.08
C GLY A 477 9.83 -1.49 -3.47
N HIS A 478 9.76 -1.86 -4.75
CA HIS A 478 10.30 -3.10 -5.27
C HIS A 478 11.82 -3.22 -5.08
N LEU A 479 12.57 -2.13 -5.24
CA LEU A 479 14.00 -2.10 -4.93
C LEU A 479 14.28 -2.46 -3.47
N ALA A 480 13.48 -1.98 -2.54
CA ALA A 480 13.63 -2.32 -1.13
C ALA A 480 13.25 -3.79 -0.85
N ASP A 481 12.28 -4.35 -1.56
CA ASP A 481 11.87 -5.75 -1.43
C ASP A 481 12.94 -6.72 -1.94
N GLN A 482 13.64 -6.32 -3.01
CA GLN A 482 14.75 -7.09 -3.58
C GLN A 482 16.09 -6.85 -2.86
N TRP A 483 16.15 -5.91 -1.92
CA TRP A 483 17.40 -5.57 -1.26
C TRP A 483 17.92 -6.72 -0.41
N PRO A 484 19.18 -7.15 -0.57
CA PRO A 484 19.74 -8.28 0.18
C PRO A 484 19.60 -8.08 1.69
N LEU A 485 19.14 -9.10 2.41
CA LEU A 485 18.98 -9.03 3.88
C LEU A 485 20.32 -8.85 4.61
N SER A 486 21.42 -9.29 4.00
CA SER A 486 22.78 -9.16 4.54
C SER A 486 23.38 -7.77 4.40
N LYS A 487 22.73 -6.85 3.65
CA LYS A 487 23.24 -5.48 3.42
C LYS A 487 22.29 -4.45 4.05
N PRO A 488 22.82 -3.42 4.75
CA PRO A 488 21.99 -2.31 5.20
C PRO A 488 21.43 -1.56 3.98
N LEU A 489 20.13 -1.26 4.00
CA LEU A 489 19.54 -0.35 3.03
C LEU A 489 19.80 1.08 3.53
N THR A 490 20.43 1.91 2.71
CA THR A 490 20.60 3.35 2.96
C THR A 490 19.94 4.16 1.86
N ALA A 491 19.53 5.40 2.16
CA ALA A 491 18.95 6.28 1.14
C ALA A 491 19.93 6.55 -0.01
N GLN A 492 21.23 6.66 0.28
CA GLN A 492 22.26 6.85 -0.74
C GLN A 492 22.37 5.64 -1.67
N ALA A 493 22.38 4.42 -1.13
CA ALA A 493 22.43 3.22 -1.94
C ALA A 493 21.14 3.05 -2.77
N LEU A 494 19.99 3.35 -2.17
CA LEU A 494 18.70 3.34 -2.85
C LEU A 494 18.66 4.40 -3.98
N ALA A 495 19.22 5.59 -3.78
CA ALA A 495 19.32 6.62 -4.81
C ALA A 495 20.14 6.19 -6.03
N ASN A 496 21.07 5.27 -5.86
CA ASN A 496 21.85 4.67 -6.96
C ASN A 496 21.08 3.53 -7.68
N LEU A 497 19.89 3.16 -7.21
CA LEU A 497 19.04 2.08 -7.72
C LEU A 497 19.76 0.73 -7.81
N SER A 498 20.77 0.53 -7.00
CA SER A 498 21.59 -0.68 -6.99
C SER A 498 21.84 -1.13 -5.54
N PRO A 499 21.71 -2.42 -5.25
CA PRO A 499 22.06 -2.96 -3.95
C PRO A 499 23.57 -3.05 -3.73
N GLY A 500 24.34 -2.10 -4.18
CA GLY A 500 25.77 -1.87 -3.93
C GLY A 500 26.66 -3.12 -3.85
#